data_2bf9a170a2326d1cb78f2a0ebf7d7e2e
#
_entry.id   2bf9a170a2326d1cb78f2a0ebf7d7e2e
#
_cell.length_a   1.000
_cell.length_b   1.000
_cell.length_c   1.000
_cell.angle_alpha   90.00
_cell.angle_beta   90.00
_cell.angle_gamma   90.00
#
_symmetry.space_group_name_H-M   'P 1'
#
loop_
_entity.id
_entity.type
_entity.pdbx_description
1 polymer ?
#
loop_
_entity_poly.entity_id
_entity_poly.type
_entity_poly.pdbx_seq_one_letter_code
_entity_poly.pdbx_strand_id
1 'polypeptide(L)'
;MTFKWIAFLAAAAFLSAAAVSPALAQLDQLNDNHDNDAPIEITADTLEVRQSENLAIFRGDVDAIQGDMLLKADMLVVHYRENKESPDEPGISQIDAEGNVFVSSPNETAQGARGIYDVDNKKIWLTGQVVLTQGDNIIQGEQLELDLVTGKSKVLSAADGNGDGKRERVRGLFVPKKENN
;
A
#
# COMPACT_ATOMS: atom_id res chain seq x y z
N MET A 1 69.29 -39.36 29.97
CA MET A 1 69.38 -40.25 28.84
C MET A 1 68.55 -39.61 27.73
N THR A 2 69.20 -38.84 26.94
CA THR A 2 69.75 -38.99 25.58
C THR A 2 68.85 -39.69 24.59
N PHE A 3 68.41 -39.00 23.56
CA PHE A 3 68.62 -39.28 22.15
C PHE A 3 67.67 -38.37 21.35
N LYS A 4 68.09 -37.33 20.67
CA LYS A 4 68.73 -37.14 19.37
C LYS A 4 67.78 -37.34 18.16
N TRP A 5 67.51 -36.21 17.47
CA TRP A 5 67.60 -35.93 16.02
C TRP A 5 66.69 -36.73 15.05
N ILE A 6 65.97 -36.03 14.22
CA ILE A 6 66.38 -35.71 12.83
C ILE A 6 65.36 -34.74 12.22
N ALA A 7 65.90 -33.72 11.54
CA ALA A 7 65.15 -32.75 10.72
C ALA A 7 64.72 -33.40 9.42
N PHE A 8 63.53 -33.05 8.97
CA PHE A 8 63.18 -33.12 7.53
C PHE A 8 62.47 -31.81 7.11
N LEU A 9 63.19 -31.06 6.31
CA LEU A 9 62.65 -29.97 5.48
C LEU A 9 61.76 -30.58 4.42
N ALA A 10 60.48 -30.19 4.40
CA ALA A 10 59.64 -30.33 3.24
C ALA A 10 59.01 -28.96 2.95
N ALA A 11 59.51 -28.31 1.92
CA ALA A 11 58.97 -27.11 1.33
C ALA A 11 57.61 -27.50 0.67
N ALA A 12 56.52 -27.07 1.25
CA ALA A 12 55.19 -27.13 0.61
C ALA A 12 54.82 -25.74 0.16
N ALA A 13 54.78 -25.58 -1.15
CA ALA A 13 54.34 -24.39 -1.86
C ALA A 13 52.88 -24.08 -1.46
N PHE A 14 52.66 -22.94 -0.83
CA PHE A 14 51.31 -22.40 -0.63
C PHE A 14 50.77 -21.90 -1.96
N LEU A 15 49.96 -22.73 -2.61
CA LEU A 15 49.10 -22.32 -3.70
C LEU A 15 47.91 -21.55 -3.10
N SER A 16 48.00 -20.22 -3.03
CA SER A 16 46.90 -19.37 -2.63
C SER A 16 45.83 -19.39 -3.71
N ALA A 17 44.86 -20.27 -3.58
CA ALA A 17 43.62 -20.20 -4.33
C ALA A 17 42.83 -18.96 -3.85
N ALA A 18 42.91 -17.90 -4.64
CA ALA A 18 41.99 -16.77 -4.49
C ALA A 18 40.55 -17.27 -4.73
N ALA A 19 39.81 -17.47 -3.65
CA ALA A 19 38.39 -17.69 -3.70
C ALA A 19 37.74 -16.41 -4.19
N VAL A 20 37.43 -16.37 -5.48
CA VAL A 20 36.54 -15.37 -6.07
C VAL A 20 35.16 -15.72 -5.55
N SER A 21 34.74 -15.09 -4.44
CA SER A 21 33.35 -15.12 -4.02
C SER A 21 32.54 -14.40 -5.10
N PRO A 22 31.54 -15.06 -5.72
CA PRO A 22 30.57 -14.31 -6.50
C PRO A 22 29.86 -13.39 -5.51
N ALA A 23 30.09 -12.10 -5.62
CA ALA A 23 29.20 -11.09 -5.08
C ALA A 23 27.87 -11.32 -5.80
N LEU A 24 27.01 -12.14 -5.20
CA LEU A 24 25.59 -12.10 -5.49
C LEU A 24 25.16 -10.69 -5.11
N ALA A 25 25.10 -9.83 -6.14
CA ALA A 25 24.34 -8.61 -6.03
C ALA A 25 22.96 -9.05 -5.57
N GLN A 26 22.68 -8.86 -4.27
CA GLN A 26 21.33 -8.76 -3.79
C GLN A 26 20.74 -7.59 -4.55
N LEU A 27 20.05 -7.91 -5.63
CA LEU A 27 18.95 -7.10 -6.09
C LEU A 27 17.98 -7.15 -4.90
N ASP A 28 18.16 -6.22 -3.96
CA ASP A 28 17.08 -5.79 -3.11
C ASP A 28 15.96 -5.50 -4.09
N GLN A 29 15.04 -6.44 -4.14
CA GLN A 29 13.78 -6.24 -4.79
C GLN A 29 13.25 -4.99 -4.10
N LEU A 30 13.12 -3.94 -4.88
CA LEU A 30 12.27 -2.81 -4.55
C LEU A 30 10.86 -3.41 -4.44
N ASN A 31 10.64 -4.07 -3.32
CA ASN A 31 9.33 -4.47 -2.87
C ASN A 31 8.68 -3.16 -2.48
N ASP A 32 7.91 -2.66 -3.39
CA ASP A 32 6.99 -1.55 -3.25
C ASP A 32 5.81 -2.00 -2.35
N ASN A 33 6.16 -2.67 -1.27
CA ASN A 33 5.23 -3.14 -0.27
C ASN A 33 4.93 -1.97 0.64
N HIS A 34 3.83 -1.30 0.33
CA HIS A 34 3.13 -0.50 1.32
C HIS A 34 3.04 -1.33 2.62
N ASP A 35 3.50 -0.76 3.74
CA ASP A 35 3.44 -1.41 5.06
C ASP A 35 1.98 -1.38 5.57
N ASN A 36 1.19 -2.35 5.09
CA ASN A 36 -0.21 -2.50 5.48
C ASN A 36 -0.41 -2.91 6.94
N ASP A 37 0.66 -3.24 7.66
CA ASP A 37 0.63 -3.62 9.06
C ASP A 37 1.09 -2.46 9.97
N ALA A 38 1.48 -1.31 9.38
CA ALA A 38 1.79 -0.10 10.14
C ALA A 38 0.55 0.43 10.87
N PRO A 39 0.72 1.09 12.02
CA PRO A 39 -0.38 1.77 12.70
C PRO A 39 -1.05 2.80 11.80
N ILE A 40 -2.38 2.94 11.94
CA ILE A 40 -3.15 3.98 11.25
C ILE A 40 -3.26 5.19 12.19
N GLU A 41 -2.69 6.32 11.80
CA GLU A 41 -2.81 7.60 12.50
C GLU A 41 -3.86 8.48 11.81
N ILE A 42 -4.84 9.01 12.57
CA ILE A 42 -5.92 9.83 12.02
C ILE A 42 -5.94 11.19 12.71
N THR A 43 -5.93 12.25 11.92
CA THR A 43 -6.08 13.64 12.37
C THR A 43 -7.35 14.24 11.77
N ALA A 44 -8.10 15.02 12.54
CA ALA A 44 -9.34 15.68 12.11
C ALA A 44 -9.69 16.85 13.03
N ASP A 45 -10.64 17.71 12.62
CA ASP A 45 -11.15 18.78 13.47
C ASP A 45 -11.93 18.24 14.67
N THR A 46 -12.70 17.16 14.48
CA THR A 46 -13.55 16.57 15.53
C THR A 46 -13.53 15.04 15.49
N LEU A 47 -13.61 14.44 16.68
CA LEU A 47 -13.78 12.99 16.88
C LEU A 47 -14.99 12.72 17.76
N GLU A 48 -15.88 11.86 17.31
CA GLU A 48 -16.99 11.30 18.07
C GLU A 48 -16.80 9.79 18.21
N VAL A 49 -16.79 9.25 19.43
CA VAL A 49 -16.67 7.81 19.68
C VAL A 49 -18.01 7.26 20.14
N ARG A 50 -18.52 6.25 19.45
CA ARG A 50 -19.74 5.51 19.74
C ARG A 50 -19.41 4.09 20.16
N GLN A 51 -19.12 3.90 21.42
CA GLN A 51 -18.70 2.60 21.97
C GLN A 51 -19.72 1.48 21.73
N SER A 52 -21.03 1.79 21.88
CA SER A 52 -22.09 0.78 21.69
C SER A 52 -22.22 0.30 20.24
N GLU A 53 -21.72 1.07 19.28
CA GLU A 53 -21.76 0.78 17.85
C GLU A 53 -20.38 0.32 17.33
N ASN A 54 -19.34 0.37 18.15
CA ASN A 54 -17.94 0.15 17.77
C ASN A 54 -17.49 1.05 16.64
N LEU A 55 -17.83 2.36 16.74
CA LEU A 55 -17.50 3.36 15.74
C LEU A 55 -16.69 4.51 16.33
N ALA A 56 -15.75 5.01 15.55
CA ALA A 56 -15.12 6.30 15.75
C ALA A 56 -15.31 7.14 14.48
N ILE A 57 -15.87 8.35 14.62
CA ILE A 57 -16.27 9.21 13.52
C ILE A 57 -15.42 10.48 13.57
N PHE A 58 -14.60 10.68 12.56
CA PHE A 58 -13.74 11.83 12.37
C PHE A 58 -14.38 12.76 11.33
N ARG A 59 -14.37 14.08 11.57
CA ARG A 59 -14.93 15.08 10.65
C ARG A 59 -14.08 16.32 10.59
N GLY A 60 -14.00 16.91 9.40
CA GLY A 60 -13.30 18.14 9.06
C GLY A 60 -11.82 17.90 8.77
N ASP A 61 -11.40 18.17 7.53
CA ASP A 61 -10.02 18.04 7.05
C ASP A 61 -9.31 16.77 7.57
N VAL A 62 -9.96 15.62 7.32
CA VAL A 62 -9.49 14.36 7.87
C VAL A 62 -8.34 13.80 7.07
N ASP A 63 -7.22 13.53 7.75
CA ASP A 63 -6.03 12.86 7.23
C ASP A 63 -5.81 11.54 7.98
N ALA A 64 -5.75 10.42 7.27
CA ALA A 64 -5.36 9.12 7.81
C ALA A 64 -4.08 8.63 7.12
N ILE A 65 -3.06 8.29 7.92
CA ILE A 65 -1.75 7.86 7.44
C ILE A 65 -1.48 6.44 7.93
N GLN A 66 -1.03 5.58 7.01
CA GLN A 66 -0.56 4.23 7.31
C GLN A 66 0.70 3.93 6.49
N GLY A 67 1.87 3.87 7.13
CA GLY A 67 3.13 3.78 6.40
C GLY A 67 3.28 4.94 5.40
N ASP A 68 3.43 4.62 4.14
CA ASP A 68 3.56 5.58 3.04
C ASP A 68 2.22 5.96 2.39
N MET A 69 1.11 5.40 2.86
CA MET A 69 -0.23 5.73 2.36
C MET A 69 -0.85 6.88 3.13
N LEU A 70 -1.43 7.83 2.40
CA LEU A 70 -2.24 8.92 2.92
C LEU A 70 -3.64 8.83 2.34
N LEU A 71 -4.65 8.84 3.20
CA LEU A 71 -6.06 8.98 2.85
C LEU A 71 -6.58 10.31 3.41
N LYS A 72 -7.17 11.14 2.55
CA LYS A 72 -7.86 12.39 2.92
C LYS A 72 -9.34 12.28 2.62
N ALA A 73 -10.17 12.91 3.46
CA ALA A 73 -11.62 12.99 3.25
C ALA A 73 -12.24 14.12 4.10
N ASP A 74 -13.49 14.46 3.84
CA ASP A 74 -14.25 15.38 4.71
C ASP A 74 -14.70 14.66 5.99
N MET A 75 -14.94 13.35 5.91
CA MET A 75 -15.35 12.50 7.04
C MET A 75 -14.79 11.08 6.89
N LEU A 76 -14.33 10.51 8.01
CA LEU A 76 -14.02 9.08 8.12
C LEU A 76 -14.86 8.45 9.22
N VAL A 77 -15.43 7.26 8.94
CA VAL A 77 -16.05 6.38 9.91
C VAL A 77 -15.19 5.15 10.06
N VAL A 78 -14.59 4.99 11.22
CA VAL A 78 -13.73 3.85 11.56
C VAL A 78 -14.55 2.81 12.31
N HIS A 79 -14.65 1.61 11.75
CA HIS A 79 -15.26 0.45 12.36
C HIS A 79 -14.18 -0.36 13.07
N TYR A 80 -14.35 -0.55 14.35
CA TYR A 80 -13.44 -1.39 15.14
C TYR A 80 -14.18 -2.59 15.76
N ARG A 81 -13.43 -3.60 16.10
CA ARG A 81 -13.93 -4.81 16.75
C ARG A 81 -13.09 -5.13 17.97
N GLU A 82 -13.70 -5.80 18.94
CA GLU A 82 -12.97 -6.35 20.06
C GLU A 82 -11.93 -7.36 19.55
N ASN A 83 -10.70 -7.18 19.95
CA ASN A 83 -9.67 -8.17 19.74
C ASN A 83 -9.76 -9.21 20.87
N LYS A 84 -10.14 -10.46 20.54
CA LYS A 84 -10.29 -11.54 21.52
C LYS A 84 -8.98 -11.93 22.19
N GLU A 85 -7.84 -11.67 21.51
CA GLU A 85 -6.50 -11.97 22.03
C GLU A 85 -5.93 -10.80 22.85
N SER A 86 -6.36 -9.57 22.57
CA SER A 86 -5.98 -8.35 23.27
C SER A 86 -7.21 -7.44 23.42
N PRO A 87 -8.07 -7.67 24.43
CA PRO A 87 -9.30 -6.91 24.60
C PRO A 87 -9.11 -5.39 24.77
N ASP A 88 -7.95 -4.99 25.26
CA ASP A 88 -7.58 -3.57 25.45
C ASP A 88 -7.08 -2.89 24.17
N GLU A 89 -6.87 -3.65 23.08
CA GLU A 89 -6.41 -3.15 21.78
C GLU A 89 -7.41 -3.54 20.67
N PRO A 90 -8.50 -2.76 20.48
CA PRO A 90 -9.46 -3.03 19.43
C PRO A 90 -8.82 -2.91 18.05
N GLY A 91 -9.05 -3.93 17.21
CA GLY A 91 -8.57 -3.90 15.82
C GLY A 91 -9.50 -3.09 14.92
N ILE A 92 -8.95 -2.28 14.02
CA ILE A 92 -9.72 -1.64 12.96
C ILE A 92 -10.04 -2.70 11.90
N SER A 93 -11.31 -2.78 11.48
CA SER A 93 -11.77 -3.71 10.44
C SER A 93 -12.05 -3.02 9.11
N GLN A 94 -12.61 -1.80 9.17
CA GLN A 94 -12.99 -1.04 7.98
C GLN A 94 -12.92 0.46 8.26
N ILE A 95 -12.63 1.23 7.24
CA ILE A 95 -12.73 2.69 7.24
C ILE A 95 -13.57 3.11 6.05
N ASP A 96 -14.67 3.83 6.32
CA ASP A 96 -15.51 4.47 5.31
C ASP A 96 -15.13 5.93 5.20
N ALA A 97 -14.87 6.40 3.97
CA ALA A 97 -14.48 7.78 3.66
C ALA A 97 -15.57 8.45 2.83
N GLU A 98 -15.94 9.67 3.20
CA GLU A 98 -16.94 10.46 2.50
C GLU A 98 -16.47 11.89 2.25
N GLY A 99 -16.73 12.38 1.03
CA GLY A 99 -16.43 13.74 0.57
C GLY A 99 -14.95 13.94 0.24
N ASN A 100 -14.67 14.41 -0.97
CA ASN A 100 -13.34 14.78 -1.45
C ASN A 100 -12.26 13.71 -1.17
N VAL A 101 -12.63 12.44 -1.34
CA VAL A 101 -11.75 11.32 -1.01
C VAL A 101 -10.52 11.32 -1.91
N PHE A 102 -9.35 11.35 -1.31
CA PHE A 102 -8.04 11.30 -1.98
C PHE A 102 -7.16 10.27 -1.29
N VAL A 103 -6.62 9.35 -2.07
CA VAL A 103 -5.64 8.34 -1.63
C VAL A 103 -4.33 8.58 -2.35
N SER A 104 -3.24 8.58 -1.62
CA SER A 104 -1.88 8.70 -2.18
C SER A 104 -0.98 7.61 -1.63
N SER A 105 -0.22 6.99 -2.51
CA SER A 105 0.89 6.09 -2.23
C SER A 105 2.12 6.55 -3.03
N PRO A 106 3.32 5.99 -2.84
CA PRO A 106 4.53 6.42 -3.54
C PRO A 106 4.40 6.43 -5.07
N ASN A 107 3.60 5.53 -5.64
CA ASN A 107 3.55 5.31 -7.09
C ASN A 107 2.27 5.81 -7.75
N GLU A 108 1.22 6.03 -6.97
CA GLU A 108 -0.08 6.39 -7.53
C GLU A 108 -0.90 7.28 -6.60
N THR A 109 -1.80 8.03 -7.20
CA THR A 109 -2.83 8.76 -6.47
C THR A 109 -4.20 8.43 -7.06
N ALA A 110 -5.21 8.37 -6.19
CA ALA A 110 -6.59 8.12 -6.60
C ALA A 110 -7.53 9.11 -5.91
N GLN A 111 -8.59 9.52 -6.62
CA GLN A 111 -9.60 10.43 -6.12
C GLN A 111 -10.98 9.86 -6.38
N GLY A 112 -11.96 10.21 -5.53
CA GLY A 112 -13.35 9.82 -5.67
C GLY A 112 -14.25 10.58 -4.71
N ALA A 113 -15.55 10.35 -4.77
CA ALA A 113 -16.50 10.96 -3.85
C ALA A 113 -16.62 10.18 -2.53
N ARG A 114 -16.43 8.86 -2.58
CA ARG A 114 -16.51 7.95 -1.44
C ARG A 114 -15.44 6.89 -1.55
N GLY A 115 -15.00 6.39 -0.39
CA GLY A 115 -14.05 5.29 -0.28
C GLY A 115 -14.43 4.30 0.80
N ILE A 116 -14.02 3.06 0.63
CA ILE A 116 -14.07 2.02 1.65
C ILE A 116 -12.68 1.38 1.68
N TYR A 117 -12.04 1.38 2.83
CA TYR A 117 -10.83 0.60 3.07
C TYR A 117 -11.16 -0.59 3.98
N ASP A 118 -11.12 -1.78 3.41
CA ASP A 118 -11.21 -3.05 4.13
C ASP A 118 -9.79 -3.41 4.62
N VAL A 119 -9.57 -3.21 5.91
CA VAL A 119 -8.25 -3.39 6.54
C VAL A 119 -7.87 -4.87 6.57
N ASP A 120 -8.84 -5.76 6.77
CA ASP A 120 -8.61 -7.19 6.85
C ASP A 120 -8.18 -7.79 5.50
N ASN A 121 -8.85 -7.38 4.43
CA ASN A 121 -8.59 -7.86 3.08
C ASN A 121 -7.56 -7.00 2.33
N LYS A 122 -7.09 -5.89 2.96
CA LYS A 122 -6.12 -4.94 2.40
C LYS A 122 -6.55 -4.44 1.03
N LYS A 123 -7.83 -4.02 0.92
CA LYS A 123 -8.44 -3.53 -0.32
C LYS A 123 -9.10 -2.18 -0.12
N ILE A 124 -8.97 -1.32 -1.13
CA ILE A 124 -9.65 -0.03 -1.18
C ILE A 124 -10.59 -0.01 -2.38
N TRP A 125 -11.82 0.45 -2.14
CA TRP A 125 -12.78 0.77 -3.20
C TRP A 125 -13.05 2.27 -3.16
N LEU A 126 -12.93 2.93 -4.31
CA LEU A 126 -13.38 4.31 -4.50
C LEU A 126 -14.54 4.33 -5.49
N THR A 127 -15.48 5.25 -5.27
CA THR A 127 -16.64 5.46 -6.12
C THR A 127 -16.94 6.93 -6.34
N GLY A 128 -17.62 7.25 -7.46
CA GLY A 128 -18.04 8.60 -7.81
C GLY A 128 -16.96 9.38 -8.56
N GLN A 129 -16.96 9.28 -9.90
CA GLN A 129 -16.05 9.98 -10.79
C GLN A 129 -14.56 9.79 -10.42
N VAL A 130 -14.17 8.54 -10.40
CA VAL A 130 -12.81 8.18 -9.94
C VAL A 130 -11.76 8.59 -10.96
N VAL A 131 -10.66 9.17 -10.46
CA VAL A 131 -9.44 9.47 -11.22
C VAL A 131 -8.27 8.75 -10.55
N LEU A 132 -7.60 7.87 -11.29
CA LEU A 132 -6.35 7.21 -10.90
C LEU A 132 -5.21 7.80 -11.71
N THR A 133 -4.15 8.23 -11.03
CA THR A 133 -2.92 8.77 -11.66
C THR A 133 -1.73 7.91 -11.24
N GLN A 134 -1.00 7.41 -12.23
CA GLN A 134 0.23 6.60 -12.05
C GLN A 134 1.36 7.22 -12.88
N GLY A 135 2.22 8.00 -12.26
CA GLY A 135 3.21 8.83 -12.97
C GLY A 135 2.51 9.81 -13.92
N ASP A 136 2.80 9.71 -15.22
CA ASP A 136 2.19 10.56 -16.27
C ASP A 136 0.87 9.98 -16.84
N ASN A 137 0.45 8.80 -16.38
CA ASN A 137 -0.74 8.13 -16.88
C ASN A 137 -1.96 8.50 -16.02
N ILE A 138 -3.09 8.75 -16.68
CA ILE A 138 -4.35 9.11 -16.01
C ILE A 138 -5.44 8.14 -16.49
N ILE A 139 -6.17 7.54 -15.56
CA ILE A 139 -7.28 6.64 -15.82
C ILE A 139 -8.52 7.19 -15.10
N GLN A 140 -9.63 7.29 -15.80
CA GLN A 140 -10.89 7.81 -15.28
C GLN A 140 -12.01 6.76 -15.43
N GLY A 141 -12.88 6.68 -14.43
CA GLY A 141 -14.03 5.80 -14.40
C GLY A 141 -14.98 6.13 -13.26
N GLU A 142 -15.91 5.25 -12.98
CA GLU A 142 -16.89 5.44 -11.89
C GLU A 142 -16.49 4.74 -10.60
N GLN A 143 -15.80 3.61 -10.71
CA GLN A 143 -15.33 2.83 -9.56
C GLN A 143 -13.87 2.42 -9.76
N LEU A 144 -13.13 2.38 -8.66
CA LEU A 144 -11.77 1.86 -8.59
C LEU A 144 -11.69 0.83 -7.46
N GLU A 145 -11.08 -0.30 -7.73
CA GLU A 145 -10.64 -1.29 -6.74
C GLU A 145 -9.11 -1.32 -6.74
N LEU A 146 -8.52 -1.11 -5.56
CA LEU A 146 -7.08 -1.23 -5.31
C LEU A 146 -6.85 -2.44 -4.40
N ASP A 147 -5.96 -3.32 -4.78
CA ASP A 147 -5.50 -4.44 -3.95
C ASP A 147 -4.09 -4.10 -3.45
N LEU A 148 -3.96 -3.80 -2.16
CA LEU A 148 -2.72 -3.33 -1.54
C LEU A 148 -1.68 -4.44 -1.37
N VAL A 149 -2.10 -5.71 -1.47
CA VAL A 149 -1.18 -6.86 -1.38
C VAL A 149 -0.50 -7.10 -2.72
N THR A 150 -1.28 -7.01 -3.80
CA THR A 150 -0.79 -7.33 -5.16
C THR A 150 -0.40 -6.09 -5.97
N GLY A 151 -0.72 -4.88 -5.48
CA GLY A 151 -0.55 -3.62 -6.20
C GLY A 151 -1.45 -3.51 -7.44
N LYS A 152 -2.50 -4.34 -7.53
CA LYS A 152 -3.38 -4.38 -8.69
C LYS A 152 -4.50 -3.35 -8.58
N SER A 153 -4.64 -2.51 -9.62
CA SER A 153 -5.69 -1.50 -9.74
C SER A 153 -6.67 -1.88 -10.84
N LYS A 154 -7.98 -1.77 -10.57
CA LYS A 154 -9.05 -2.05 -11.53
C LYS A 154 -10.05 -0.92 -11.55
N VAL A 155 -10.18 -0.24 -12.70
CA VAL A 155 -11.15 0.82 -12.90
C VAL A 155 -12.35 0.30 -13.69
N LEU A 156 -13.54 0.64 -13.24
CA LEU A 156 -14.82 0.21 -13.81
C LEU A 156 -15.63 1.44 -14.27
N SER A 157 -16.41 1.25 -15.32
CA SER A 157 -17.45 2.21 -15.72
C SER A 157 -18.68 2.07 -14.82
N ALA A 158 -19.56 3.06 -14.84
CA ALA A 158 -20.88 2.93 -14.22
C ALA A 158 -21.61 1.69 -14.75
N ALA A 159 -22.17 0.88 -13.85
CA ALA A 159 -23.09 -0.17 -14.23
C ALA A 159 -24.38 0.48 -14.77
N ASP A 160 -24.97 -0.07 -15.84
CA ASP A 160 -26.23 0.41 -16.42
C ASP A 160 -27.35 0.45 -15.37
N GLY A 161 -27.54 1.60 -14.74
CA GLY A 161 -28.55 1.79 -13.68
C GLY A 161 -29.82 2.48 -14.11
N ASN A 162 -29.93 2.99 -15.35
CA ASN A 162 -31.19 3.54 -15.90
C ASN A 162 -31.03 3.66 -17.42
N GLY A 163 -31.94 3.05 -18.14
CA GLY A 163 -32.05 2.85 -19.59
C GLY A 163 -31.91 4.04 -20.52
N ASP A 164 -31.07 5.01 -20.27
CA ASP A 164 -30.85 6.19 -21.10
C ASP A 164 -29.49 6.22 -21.82
N GLY A 165 -28.93 5.06 -22.09
CA GLY A 165 -27.99 4.83 -23.22
C GLY A 165 -26.64 5.50 -23.21
N LYS A 166 -26.24 6.28 -22.21
CA LYS A 166 -24.90 6.85 -22.08
C LYS A 166 -24.09 6.14 -20.97
N ARG A 167 -23.47 5.03 -21.35
CA ARG A 167 -22.40 4.45 -20.51
C ARG A 167 -21.22 5.40 -20.50
N GLU A 168 -20.89 5.97 -19.36
CA GLU A 168 -19.58 6.58 -19.18
C GLU A 168 -18.53 5.45 -19.20
N ARG A 169 -17.73 5.45 -20.26
CA ARG A 169 -16.70 4.43 -20.46
C ARG A 169 -15.45 4.81 -19.68
N VAL A 170 -14.72 3.81 -19.19
CA VAL A 170 -13.37 4.03 -18.65
C VAL A 170 -12.51 4.69 -19.73
N ARG A 171 -11.78 5.74 -19.35
CA ARG A 171 -10.84 6.47 -20.21
C ARG A 171 -9.43 6.33 -19.63
N GLY A 172 -8.45 6.08 -20.49
CA GLY A 172 -7.03 6.04 -20.13
C GLY A 172 -6.23 6.98 -21.03
N LEU A 173 -5.39 7.82 -20.43
CA LEU A 173 -4.35 8.58 -21.10
C LEU A 173 -3.00 7.95 -20.69
N PHE A 174 -2.26 7.47 -21.67
CA PHE A 174 -0.93 6.88 -21.46
C PHE A 174 0.13 7.69 -22.19
N VAL A 175 1.14 8.11 -21.46
CA VAL A 175 2.26 8.90 -22.00
C VAL A 175 3.45 7.98 -22.23
N PRO A 176 3.86 7.74 -23.51
CA PRO A 176 5.05 6.94 -23.80
C PRO A 176 6.32 7.63 -23.25
N LYS A 177 7.14 6.90 -22.51
CA LYS A 177 8.48 7.39 -22.15
C LYS A 177 9.30 7.55 -23.43
N LYS A 178 9.81 8.77 -23.69
CA LYS A 178 10.83 8.96 -24.73
C LYS A 178 12.12 8.37 -24.19
N GLU A 179 12.64 7.33 -24.84
CA GLU A 179 14.04 6.93 -24.64
C GLU A 179 14.90 8.08 -25.17
N ASN A 180 15.62 8.76 -24.29
CA ASN A 180 16.69 9.67 -24.70
C ASN A 180 17.87 8.78 -25.11
N ASN A 181 18.06 8.67 -26.40
CA ASN A 181 19.20 8.03 -27.05
C ASN A 181 20.40 8.95 -26.99
#